data_54a6dc991d33889ab1319413d5314a97
#
_entry.id   54a6dc991d33889ab1319413d5314a97
#
_cell.length_a   1.000
_cell.length_b   1.000
_cell.length_c   1.000
_cell.angle_alpha   90.00
_cell.angle_beta   90.00
_cell.angle_gamma   90.00
#
_symmetry.space_group_name_H-M   'P 1'
#
loop_
_entity.id
_entity.type
_entity.pdbx_description
1 polymer ?
#
loop_
_entity_poly.entity_id
_entity_poly.type
_entity_poly.pdbx_seq_one_letter_code
_entity_poly.pdbx_strand_id
1 'polypeptide(L)'
;MTDASEGPGKETIDAASLVAAAGSVAVLTGAGISTDSGIPDFRGPQGVWTLNPVAEQASRIDVYLTDPEVRKANWRVMAGGMWDGVEPNVGHRALVDFDRRGGLHTLVT
;
A
#
# COMPACT_ATOMS: atom_id res chain seq x y z
N MET A 1 -3.19 -19.71 2.68
CA MET A 1 -1.81 -20.01 3.10
C MET A 1 -1.10 -20.54 1.86
N THR A 2 -0.32 -19.71 1.20
CA THR A 2 0.50 -20.13 0.06
C THR A 2 1.68 -20.92 0.60
N ASP A 3 1.85 -22.13 0.11
CA ASP A 3 3.00 -22.97 0.44
C ASP A 3 4.28 -22.24 -0.03
N ALA A 4 5.16 -21.95 0.91
CA ALA A 4 6.43 -21.26 0.64
C ALA A 4 7.43 -22.11 -0.17
N SER A 5 7.05 -23.33 -0.58
CA SER A 5 7.88 -24.28 -1.34
C SER A 5 7.71 -24.16 -2.86
N GLU A 6 6.68 -23.47 -3.35
CA GLU A 6 6.54 -23.23 -4.79
C GLU A 6 7.24 -21.90 -5.18
N GLY A 7 8.13 -21.96 -6.15
CA GLY A 7 8.75 -20.82 -6.74
C GLY A 7 7.73 -19.87 -7.42
N PRO A 8 8.15 -18.71 -7.91
CA PRO A 8 7.25 -17.76 -8.56
C PRO A 8 6.54 -18.40 -9.75
N GLY A 9 5.23 -18.19 -9.86
CA GLY A 9 4.44 -18.66 -10.98
C GLY A 9 4.85 -18.02 -12.30
N LYS A 10 4.42 -18.62 -13.42
CA LYS A 10 4.75 -18.13 -14.77
C LYS A 10 4.45 -16.66 -14.97
N GLU A 11 3.30 -16.19 -14.49
CA GLU A 11 2.88 -14.78 -14.62
C GLU A 11 3.84 -13.83 -13.89
N THR A 12 4.34 -14.21 -12.72
CA THR A 12 5.34 -13.43 -11.98
C THR A 12 6.66 -13.38 -12.73
N ILE A 13 7.08 -14.49 -13.33
CA ILE A 13 8.31 -14.56 -14.14
C ILE A 13 8.18 -13.69 -15.39
N ASP A 14 7.03 -13.73 -16.07
CA ASP A 14 6.76 -12.93 -17.25
C ASP A 14 6.78 -11.43 -16.91
N ALA A 15 6.15 -11.04 -15.82
CA ALA A 15 6.16 -9.66 -15.33
C ALA A 15 7.59 -9.19 -14.97
N ALA A 16 8.35 -10.00 -14.27
CA ALA A 16 9.74 -9.70 -13.93
C ALA A 16 10.61 -9.52 -15.17
N SER A 17 10.38 -10.34 -16.22
CA SER A 17 11.10 -10.22 -17.51
C SER A 17 10.77 -8.92 -18.22
N LEU A 18 9.51 -8.48 -18.21
CA LEU A 18 9.11 -7.19 -18.78
C LEU A 18 9.76 -6.02 -18.04
N VAL A 19 9.76 -6.05 -16.72
CA VAL A 19 10.40 -5.02 -15.90
C VAL A 19 11.91 -4.99 -16.14
N ALA A 20 12.55 -6.14 -16.20
CA ALA A 20 14.00 -6.25 -16.45
C ALA A 20 14.40 -5.73 -17.84
N ALA A 21 13.55 -5.89 -18.85
CA ALA A 21 13.78 -5.41 -20.21
C ALA A 21 13.53 -3.89 -20.36
N ALA A 22 12.79 -3.28 -19.43
CA ALA A 22 12.48 -1.85 -19.47
C ALA A 22 13.71 -1.04 -19.03
N GLY A 23 14.02 0.02 -19.76
CA GLY A 23 15.12 0.92 -19.40
C GLY A 23 14.77 1.89 -18.25
N SER A 24 13.48 2.09 -18.00
CA SER A 24 12.97 3.01 -16.98
C SER A 24 11.54 2.63 -16.63
N VAL A 25 11.23 2.57 -15.34
CA VAL A 25 9.92 2.10 -14.84
C VAL A 25 9.32 3.12 -13.89
N ALA A 26 8.08 3.51 -14.15
CA ALA A 26 7.25 4.23 -13.19
C ALA A 26 6.41 3.22 -12.39
N VAL A 27 6.37 3.40 -11.08
CA VAL A 27 5.65 2.51 -10.16
C VAL A 27 4.53 3.28 -9.48
N LEU A 28 3.32 2.70 -9.49
CA LEU A 28 2.18 3.20 -8.74
C LEU A 28 1.86 2.21 -7.61
N THR A 29 1.85 2.70 -6.39
CA THR A 29 1.45 1.91 -5.22
C THR A 29 0.25 2.52 -4.52
N GLY A 30 -0.43 1.72 -3.74
CA GLY A 30 -1.55 2.13 -2.88
C GLY A 30 -1.48 1.41 -1.53
N ALA A 31 -2.56 1.45 -0.78
CA ALA A 31 -2.63 0.84 0.55
C ALA A 31 -2.30 -0.67 0.56
N GLY A 32 -2.54 -1.37 -0.56
CA GLY A 32 -2.30 -2.79 -0.68
C GLY A 32 -0.84 -3.21 -0.50
N ILE A 33 0.13 -2.35 -0.83
CA ILE A 33 1.56 -2.69 -0.63
C ILE A 33 1.91 -2.82 0.85
N SER A 34 1.13 -2.22 1.74
CA SER A 34 1.41 -2.18 3.18
C SER A 34 0.63 -3.24 3.98
N THR A 35 -0.21 -4.06 3.35
CA THR A 35 -0.99 -5.09 4.06
C THR A 35 -0.10 -6.15 4.71
N ASP A 36 0.96 -6.56 4.06
CA ASP A 36 1.94 -7.50 4.60
C ASP A 36 2.79 -6.91 5.75
N SER A 37 2.69 -5.61 5.98
CA SER A 37 3.29 -4.94 7.14
C SER A 37 2.33 -4.85 8.33
N GLY A 38 1.11 -5.35 8.19
CA GLY A 38 0.07 -5.30 9.22
C GLY A 38 -0.83 -4.08 9.17
N ILE A 39 -0.74 -3.27 8.11
CA ILE A 39 -1.63 -2.12 7.89
C ILE A 39 -2.76 -2.56 6.97
N PRO A 40 -4.04 -2.51 7.41
CA PRO A 40 -5.15 -2.89 6.56
C PRO A 40 -5.29 -1.92 5.37
N ASP A 41 -5.68 -2.45 4.22
CA ASP A 41 -6.12 -1.63 3.10
C ASP A 41 -7.53 -1.05 3.33
N PHE A 42 -8.15 -0.48 2.30
CA PHE A 42 -9.48 0.12 2.44
C PHE A 42 -10.60 -0.83 1.99
N ARG A 43 -10.46 -1.46 0.83
CA ARG A 43 -11.51 -2.24 0.15
C ARG A 43 -11.25 -3.74 0.11
N GLY A 44 -10.12 -4.22 0.59
CA GLY A 44 -9.82 -5.64 0.68
C GLY A 44 -10.77 -6.37 1.65
N PRO A 45 -10.69 -7.70 1.75
CA PRO A 45 -11.56 -8.48 2.64
C PRO A 45 -11.50 -8.07 4.11
N GLN A 46 -10.34 -7.58 4.55
CA GLN A 46 -10.10 -7.04 5.90
C GLN A 46 -9.91 -5.53 5.90
N GLY A 47 -10.32 -4.86 4.83
CA GLY A 47 -10.15 -3.43 4.64
C GLY A 47 -10.97 -2.59 5.60
N VAL A 48 -10.46 -1.42 5.94
CA VAL A 48 -11.08 -0.48 6.88
C VAL A 48 -12.52 -0.15 6.46
N TRP A 49 -12.75 0.11 5.19
CA TRP A 49 -14.08 0.46 4.68
C TRP A 49 -14.98 -0.77 4.50
N THR A 50 -14.39 -1.93 4.20
CA THR A 50 -15.13 -3.19 4.13
C THR A 50 -15.73 -3.56 5.49
N LEU A 51 -14.96 -3.41 6.55
CA LEU A 51 -15.40 -3.72 7.91
C LEU A 51 -16.19 -2.58 8.55
N ASN A 52 -15.98 -1.34 8.11
CA ASN A 52 -16.64 -0.15 8.64
C ASN A 52 -17.03 0.82 7.52
N PRO A 53 -18.19 0.64 6.87
CA PRO A 53 -18.64 1.53 5.80
C PRO A 53 -18.80 3.00 6.19
N VAL A 54 -19.02 3.29 7.47
CA VAL A 54 -19.10 4.68 7.98
C VAL A 54 -17.74 5.37 7.84
N ALA A 55 -16.65 4.65 8.01
CA ALA A 55 -15.30 5.18 7.82
C ALA A 55 -15.05 5.63 6.36
N GLU A 56 -15.67 4.98 5.38
CA GLU A 56 -15.57 5.40 3.97
C GLU A 56 -16.19 6.79 3.77
N GLN A 57 -17.38 7.04 4.33
CA GLN A 57 -18.03 8.35 4.26
C GLN A 57 -17.18 9.43 4.94
N ALA A 58 -16.61 9.13 6.10
CA ALA A 58 -15.74 10.06 6.81
C ALA A 58 -14.40 10.35 6.10
N SER A 59 -14.02 9.51 5.16
CA SER A 59 -12.80 9.66 4.35
C SER A 59 -12.99 10.51 3.10
N ARG A 60 -14.21 10.93 2.80
CA ARG A 60 -14.50 11.77 1.63
C ARG A 60 -13.92 13.16 1.85
N ILE A 61 -13.30 13.71 0.81
CA ILE A 61 -12.66 15.03 0.88
C ILE A 61 -13.65 16.15 1.16
N ASP A 62 -14.84 16.10 0.61
CA ASP A 62 -15.90 17.07 0.84
C ASP A 62 -16.36 17.07 2.32
N VAL A 63 -16.53 15.89 2.91
CA VAL A 63 -16.88 15.74 4.33
C VAL A 63 -15.71 16.22 5.22
N TYR A 64 -14.49 15.82 4.90
CA TYR A 64 -13.30 16.25 5.64
C TYR A 64 -13.14 17.79 5.66
N LEU A 65 -13.40 18.44 4.53
CA LEU A 65 -13.27 19.90 4.41
C LEU A 65 -14.38 20.67 5.14
N THR A 66 -15.58 20.10 5.21
CA THR A 66 -16.75 20.79 5.74
C THR A 66 -17.10 20.45 7.18
N ASP A 67 -16.67 19.28 7.68
CA ASP A 67 -16.98 18.82 9.03
C ASP A 67 -15.75 18.81 9.94
N PRO A 68 -15.62 19.78 10.86
CA PRO A 68 -14.49 19.84 11.78
C PRO A 68 -14.35 18.64 12.71
N GLU A 69 -15.46 17.99 13.09
CA GLU A 69 -15.41 16.82 13.97
C GLU A 69 -14.86 15.59 13.25
N VAL A 70 -15.18 15.44 11.98
CA VAL A 70 -14.57 14.40 11.13
C VAL A 70 -13.05 14.62 11.01
N ARG A 71 -12.61 15.85 10.77
CA ARG A 71 -11.17 16.17 10.75
C ARG A 71 -10.47 15.84 12.05
N LYS A 72 -11.05 16.23 13.17
CA LYS A 72 -10.49 15.93 14.50
C LYS A 72 -10.43 14.42 14.76
N ALA A 73 -11.46 13.67 14.38
CA ALA A 73 -11.47 12.22 14.51
C ALA A 73 -10.36 11.56 13.67
N ASN A 74 -10.19 11.99 12.43
CA ASN A 74 -9.11 11.51 11.57
C ASN A 74 -7.72 11.79 12.17
N TRP A 75 -7.50 13.00 12.68
CA TRP A 75 -6.23 13.36 13.32
C TRP A 75 -5.97 12.58 14.61
N ARG A 76 -7.01 12.28 15.40
CA ARG A 76 -6.87 11.42 16.59
C ARG A 76 -6.41 10.01 16.22
N VAL A 77 -6.96 9.45 15.14
CA VAL A 77 -6.53 8.13 14.61
C VAL A 77 -5.07 8.18 14.17
N MET A 78 -4.68 9.21 13.42
CA MET A 78 -3.30 9.38 12.96
C MET A 78 -2.31 9.57 14.13
N ALA A 79 -2.70 10.34 15.14
CA ALA A 79 -1.87 10.59 16.33
C ALA A 79 -1.87 9.41 17.32
N GLY A 80 -2.77 8.46 17.17
CA GLY A 80 -2.97 7.35 18.11
C GLY A 80 -1.96 6.21 17.99
N GLY A 81 -0.88 6.37 17.22
CA GLY A 81 0.16 5.36 17.13
C GLY A 81 -0.17 4.19 16.20
N MET A 82 -1.07 4.37 15.23
CA MET A 82 -1.43 3.28 14.31
C MET A 82 -0.25 2.78 13.46
N TRP A 83 0.82 3.55 13.40
CA TRP A 83 2.05 3.22 12.68
C TRP A 83 3.15 2.66 13.59
N ASP A 84 2.90 2.61 14.90
CA ASP A 84 3.90 2.14 15.87
C ASP A 84 4.17 0.65 15.67
N GLY A 85 5.46 0.29 15.58
CA GLY A 85 5.88 -1.10 15.36
C GLY A 85 5.67 -1.63 13.94
N VAL A 86 5.23 -0.80 13.00
CA VAL A 86 5.08 -1.18 11.60
C VAL A 86 6.42 -1.04 10.88
N GLU A 87 6.78 -2.06 10.12
CA GLU A 87 8.03 -2.08 9.35
C GLU A 87 7.78 -2.29 7.86
N PRO A 88 8.67 -1.78 6.99
CA PRO A 88 8.63 -2.09 5.56
C PRO A 88 8.70 -3.59 5.32
N ASN A 89 7.85 -4.09 4.43
CA ASN A 89 7.87 -5.48 4.00
C ASN A 89 8.76 -5.69 2.75
N VAL A 90 8.78 -6.92 2.25
CA VAL A 90 9.60 -7.30 1.08
C VAL A 90 9.25 -6.49 -0.18
N GLY A 91 7.99 -6.10 -0.36
CA GLY A 91 7.55 -5.26 -1.48
C GLY A 91 8.18 -3.86 -1.43
N HIS A 92 8.15 -3.22 -0.26
CA HIS A 92 8.81 -1.93 -0.07
C HIS A 92 10.32 -2.01 -0.32
N ARG A 93 10.96 -3.04 0.22
CA ARG A 93 12.41 -3.24 0.07
C ARG A 93 12.80 -3.52 -1.37
N ALA A 94 11.98 -4.27 -2.11
CA ALA A 94 12.20 -4.51 -3.53
C ALA A 94 12.21 -3.22 -4.35
N LEU A 95 11.34 -2.25 -4.03
CA LEU A 95 11.34 -0.94 -4.68
C LEU A 95 12.60 -0.14 -4.38
N VAL A 96 13.08 -0.19 -3.14
CA VAL A 96 14.35 0.47 -2.76
C VAL A 96 15.52 -0.15 -3.52
N ASP A 97 15.59 -1.46 -3.63
CA ASP A 97 16.65 -2.15 -4.38
C ASP A 97 16.58 -1.84 -5.87
N PHE A 98 15.36 -1.74 -6.41
CA PHE A 98 15.15 -1.37 -7.80
C PHE A 98 15.60 0.07 -8.11
N ASP A 99 15.31 1.00 -7.20
CA ASP A 99 15.80 2.37 -7.28
C ASP A 99 17.33 2.43 -7.23
N ARG A 100 17.95 1.73 -6.29
CA ARG A 100 19.42 1.66 -6.16
C ARG A 100 20.12 1.12 -7.41
N ARG A 101 19.46 0.24 -8.16
CA ARG A 101 19.95 -0.29 -9.44
C ARG A 101 19.68 0.64 -10.63
N GLY A 102 19.03 1.77 -10.41
CA GLY A 102 18.73 2.76 -11.44
C GLY A 102 17.52 2.42 -12.32
N GLY A 103 16.72 1.41 -11.97
CA GLY A 103 15.55 0.99 -12.74
C GLY A 103 14.30 1.83 -12.49
N LEU A 104 14.22 2.46 -11.33
CA LEU A 104 13.05 3.24 -10.92
C LEU A 104 13.17 4.68 -11.42
N HIS A 105 12.22 5.09 -12.26
CA HIS A 105 12.11 6.48 -12.71
C HIS A 105 11.30 7.34 -11.74
N THR A 106 10.13 6.84 -11.33
CA THR A 106 9.18 7.56 -10.49
C THR A 106 8.38 6.57 -9.65
N LEU A 107 8.13 6.95 -8.42
CA LEU A 107 7.19 6.29 -7.53
C LEU A 107 6.04 7.25 -7.20
N VAL A 108 4.82 6.81 -7.50
CA VAL A 108 3.58 7.51 -7.14
C VAL A 108 2.83 6.65 -6.11
N THR A 109 2.46 7.27 -5.00
CA THR A 109 1.81 6.56 -3.89
C THR A 109 0.77 7.43 -3.19
#